data_ef17f3aacb6d64d7db548165c5049f7e
#
_entry.id   ef17f3aacb6d64d7db548165c5049f7e
#
_cell.length_a   1.000
_cell.length_b   1.000
_cell.length_c   1.000
_cell.angle_alpha   90.00
_cell.angle_beta   90.00
_cell.angle_gamma   90.00
#
_symmetry.space_group_name_H-M   'P 1'
#
loop_
_entity.id
_entity.type
_entity.pdbx_description
1 polymer ?
#
loop_
_entity_poly.entity_id
_entity_poly.type
_entity_poly.pdbx_seq_one_letter_code
_entity_poly.pdbx_strand_id
1 'polypeptide(L)'
;MTITKTVTNFGTVSIVGVGLIGASLGLALKQADVVNQVLGVGRSKENLDQALKMGAIDGVVDLVEAAKHSDVIVLCVPVAQMRAAFETIEPYLEPKTMLTDAGSTKGDVILAAKEVLGKKACQFVPAHPIAGGAQHGAIAAKANLFEGKQTIICPLQENSPADTALIEDFWQSVGAVVKKISSVQHDAIYAAVSHLPHILSYALMASVINSEDAEQKLDHVGAGFKDFTRIAASSPEMWRDICLGNRTSILKELDQYLAIVQHMRKLIADNDGTGLEKLFKKASQARQDLDVI
;
A
#
# COMPACT_ATOMS: atom_id res chain seq x y z
N MET A 1 9.81 23.26 -29.69
CA MET A 1 9.80 21.84 -30.09
C MET A 1 9.13 21.07 -28.97
N THR A 2 7.89 20.70 -29.18
CA THR A 2 7.14 19.83 -28.25
C THR A 2 7.69 18.41 -28.45
N ILE A 3 8.49 17.92 -27.50
CA ILE A 3 8.92 16.53 -27.47
C ILE A 3 7.66 15.72 -27.16
N THR A 4 7.04 15.14 -28.16
CA THR A 4 6.03 14.11 -27.98
C THR A 4 6.71 12.93 -27.30
N LYS A 5 6.53 12.80 -25.98
CA LYS A 5 6.97 11.60 -25.23
C LYS A 5 6.23 10.43 -25.87
N THR A 6 6.97 9.54 -26.52
CA THR A 6 6.39 8.30 -27.05
C THR A 6 5.78 7.57 -25.86
N VAL A 7 4.47 7.35 -25.89
CA VAL A 7 3.76 6.65 -24.82
C VAL A 7 4.22 5.18 -24.87
N THR A 8 4.83 4.70 -23.80
CA THR A 8 5.28 3.31 -23.68
C THR A 8 4.04 2.41 -23.60
N ASN A 9 3.93 1.42 -24.49
CA ASN A 9 2.91 0.38 -24.39
C ASN A 9 3.47 -0.79 -23.56
N PHE A 10 2.77 -1.17 -22.50
CA PHE A 10 3.18 -2.22 -21.57
C PHE A 10 2.68 -3.63 -21.98
N GLY A 11 2.11 -3.77 -23.17
CA GLY A 11 1.68 -5.06 -23.68
C GLY A 11 0.53 -5.69 -22.90
N THR A 12 0.68 -6.95 -22.53
CA THR A 12 -0.26 -7.69 -21.68
C THR A 12 0.11 -7.51 -20.21
N VAL A 13 -0.79 -6.94 -19.43
CA VAL A 13 -0.62 -6.73 -17.98
C VAL A 13 -1.51 -7.69 -17.22
N SER A 14 -0.92 -8.51 -16.34
CA SER A 14 -1.70 -9.33 -15.40
C SER A 14 -1.71 -8.71 -14.00
N ILE A 15 -2.91 -8.59 -13.44
CA ILE A 15 -3.16 -8.07 -12.09
C ILE A 15 -3.54 -9.21 -11.17
N VAL A 16 -2.65 -9.54 -10.23
CA VAL A 16 -2.86 -10.59 -9.23
C VAL A 16 -3.47 -9.98 -7.98
N GLY A 17 -4.75 -10.25 -7.77
CA GLY A 17 -5.54 -9.59 -6.72
C GLY A 17 -6.35 -8.41 -7.28
N VAL A 18 -7.51 -8.71 -7.89
CA VAL A 18 -8.37 -7.70 -8.52
C VAL A 18 -9.35 -7.13 -7.47
N GLY A 19 -8.80 -6.54 -6.38
CA GLY A 19 -9.54 -5.76 -5.38
C GLY A 19 -9.63 -4.27 -5.77
N LEU A 20 -9.83 -3.39 -4.77
CA LEU A 20 -9.87 -1.95 -4.99
C LEU A 20 -8.64 -1.45 -5.78
N ILE A 21 -7.43 -1.77 -5.34
CA ILE A 21 -6.19 -1.31 -5.95
C ILE A 21 -6.00 -1.91 -7.34
N GLY A 22 -6.10 -3.25 -7.46
CA GLY A 22 -5.89 -3.94 -8.73
C GLY A 22 -6.91 -3.57 -9.80
N ALA A 23 -8.21 -3.51 -9.45
CA ALA A 23 -9.24 -3.10 -10.40
C ALA A 23 -9.11 -1.62 -10.81
N SER A 24 -8.74 -0.73 -9.87
CA SER A 24 -8.46 0.67 -10.19
C SER A 24 -7.27 0.80 -11.15
N LEU A 25 -6.23 -0.01 -10.93
CA LEU A 25 -5.06 -0.05 -11.83
C LEU A 25 -5.47 -0.48 -13.24
N GLY A 26 -6.26 -1.55 -13.37
CA GLY A 26 -6.75 -2.00 -14.66
C GLY A 26 -7.56 -0.92 -15.40
N LEU A 27 -8.49 -0.26 -14.70
CA LEU A 27 -9.24 0.86 -15.26
C LEU A 27 -8.33 2.00 -15.71
N ALA A 28 -7.36 2.39 -14.87
CA ALA A 28 -6.44 3.49 -15.16
C ALA A 28 -5.54 3.21 -16.37
N LEU A 29 -4.97 1.99 -16.47
CA LEU A 29 -4.14 1.57 -17.59
C LEU A 29 -4.90 1.57 -18.92
N LYS A 30 -6.13 1.08 -18.90
CA LYS A 30 -7.02 1.08 -20.08
C LYS A 30 -7.44 2.50 -20.46
N GLN A 31 -7.75 3.35 -19.50
CA GLN A 31 -8.07 4.76 -19.76
C GLN A 31 -6.89 5.52 -20.35
N ALA A 32 -5.66 5.20 -19.90
CA ALA A 32 -4.43 5.80 -20.44
C ALA A 32 -4.01 5.27 -21.82
N ASP A 33 -4.68 4.22 -22.33
CA ASP A 33 -4.38 3.55 -23.61
C ASP A 33 -2.92 3.11 -23.74
N VAL A 34 -2.38 2.49 -22.67
CA VAL A 34 -0.97 2.09 -22.56
C VAL A 34 -0.79 0.57 -22.47
N VAL A 35 -1.86 -0.20 -22.67
CA VAL A 35 -1.83 -1.66 -22.60
C VAL A 35 -2.62 -2.27 -23.75
N ASN A 36 -2.20 -3.44 -24.22
CA ASN A 36 -2.96 -4.21 -25.22
C ASN A 36 -4.11 -4.97 -24.54
N GLN A 37 -3.86 -5.49 -23.35
CA GLN A 37 -4.79 -6.32 -22.59
C GLN A 37 -4.49 -6.26 -21.09
N VAL A 38 -5.54 -6.30 -20.27
CA VAL A 38 -5.45 -6.46 -18.81
C VAL A 38 -6.09 -7.78 -18.41
N LEU A 39 -5.31 -8.68 -17.81
CA LEU A 39 -5.77 -9.98 -17.30
C LEU A 39 -5.88 -9.92 -15.77
N GLY A 40 -6.92 -10.53 -15.23
CA GLY A 40 -7.15 -10.62 -13.81
C GLY A 40 -6.85 -12.01 -13.26
N VAL A 41 -6.14 -12.07 -12.15
CA VAL A 41 -5.92 -13.28 -11.35
C VAL A 41 -6.51 -13.08 -9.96
N GLY A 42 -7.34 -14.00 -9.48
CA GLY A 42 -7.96 -13.88 -8.18
C GLY A 42 -8.70 -15.14 -7.74
N ARG A 43 -9.03 -15.21 -6.44
CA ARG A 43 -9.73 -16.36 -5.84
C ARG A 43 -11.25 -16.21 -5.83
N SER A 44 -11.74 -14.97 -5.72
CA SER A 44 -13.18 -14.69 -5.68
C SER A 44 -13.72 -14.53 -7.10
N LYS A 45 -14.51 -15.51 -7.54
CA LYS A 45 -15.20 -15.45 -8.84
C LYS A 45 -16.10 -14.22 -8.94
N GLU A 46 -16.85 -13.91 -7.88
CA GLU A 46 -17.75 -12.76 -7.83
C GLU A 46 -16.99 -11.44 -8.06
N ASN A 47 -15.84 -11.28 -7.41
CA ASN A 47 -15.01 -10.08 -7.56
C ASN A 47 -14.38 -9.97 -8.95
N LEU A 48 -13.97 -11.10 -9.54
CA LEU A 48 -13.47 -11.15 -10.93
C LEU A 48 -14.57 -10.84 -11.95
N ASP A 49 -15.77 -11.42 -11.77
CA ASP A 49 -16.93 -11.14 -12.62
C ASP A 49 -17.33 -9.65 -12.54
N GLN A 50 -17.24 -9.05 -11.37
CA GLN A 50 -17.46 -7.62 -11.19
C GLN A 50 -16.42 -6.79 -11.93
N ALA A 51 -15.14 -7.14 -11.83
CA ALA A 51 -14.05 -6.45 -12.52
C ALA A 51 -14.17 -6.53 -14.06
N LEU A 52 -14.59 -7.69 -14.59
CA LEU A 52 -14.92 -7.86 -16.01
C LEU A 52 -16.06 -6.92 -16.43
N LYS A 53 -17.17 -6.92 -15.68
CA LYS A 53 -18.34 -6.07 -15.98
C LYS A 53 -18.01 -4.58 -15.98
N MET A 54 -17.10 -4.16 -15.09
CA MET A 54 -16.66 -2.76 -15.02
C MET A 54 -15.62 -2.40 -16.09
N GLY A 55 -15.14 -3.38 -16.85
CA GLY A 55 -14.08 -3.17 -17.82
C GLY A 55 -12.69 -2.97 -17.21
N ALA A 56 -12.50 -3.32 -15.94
CA ALA A 56 -11.20 -3.24 -15.27
C ALA A 56 -10.20 -4.29 -15.78
N ILE A 57 -10.72 -5.46 -16.19
CA ILE A 57 -9.95 -6.53 -16.81
C ILE A 57 -10.65 -7.01 -18.07
N ASP A 58 -9.90 -7.57 -19.02
CA ASP A 58 -10.41 -8.10 -20.31
C ASP A 58 -10.65 -9.61 -20.24
N GLY A 59 -10.01 -10.29 -19.30
CA GLY A 59 -10.11 -11.74 -19.12
C GLY A 59 -9.62 -12.17 -17.77
N VAL A 60 -9.90 -13.43 -17.42
CA VAL A 60 -9.46 -14.07 -16.18
C VAL A 60 -8.55 -15.24 -16.53
N VAL A 61 -7.41 -15.30 -15.88
CA VAL A 61 -6.43 -16.40 -16.03
C VAL A 61 -5.99 -16.88 -14.64
N ASP A 62 -5.35 -18.03 -14.60
CA ASP A 62 -4.62 -18.44 -13.41
C ASP A 62 -3.23 -17.81 -13.36
N LEU A 63 -2.54 -18.00 -12.24
CA LEU A 63 -1.25 -17.36 -12.00
C LEU A 63 -0.13 -17.94 -12.87
N VAL A 64 -0.24 -19.20 -13.28
CA VAL A 64 0.72 -19.88 -14.19
C VAL A 64 0.59 -19.30 -15.59
N GLU A 65 -0.62 -19.16 -16.10
CA GLU A 65 -0.86 -18.55 -17.41
C GLU A 65 -0.46 -17.06 -17.43
N ALA A 66 -0.70 -16.34 -16.32
CA ALA A 66 -0.19 -14.97 -16.19
C ALA A 66 1.34 -14.92 -16.30
N ALA A 67 2.07 -15.84 -15.65
CA ALA A 67 3.53 -15.90 -15.67
C ALA A 67 4.11 -16.18 -17.07
N LYS A 68 3.40 -16.97 -17.88
CA LYS A 68 3.83 -17.35 -19.25
C LYS A 68 3.56 -16.28 -20.30
N HIS A 69 2.50 -15.48 -20.12
CA HIS A 69 1.95 -14.68 -21.21
C HIS A 69 1.93 -13.18 -20.97
N SER A 70 2.34 -12.71 -19.78
CA SER A 70 2.34 -11.29 -19.46
C SER A 70 3.69 -10.62 -19.74
N ASP A 71 3.62 -9.37 -20.14
CA ASP A 71 4.79 -8.50 -20.21
C ASP A 71 5.05 -7.83 -18.84
N VAL A 72 3.97 -7.51 -18.09
CA VAL A 72 4.05 -7.00 -16.72
C VAL A 72 3.07 -7.74 -15.82
N ILE A 73 3.52 -8.14 -14.63
CA ILE A 73 2.66 -8.72 -13.59
C ILE A 73 2.69 -7.80 -12.36
N VAL A 74 1.50 -7.40 -11.90
CA VAL A 74 1.35 -6.55 -10.72
C VAL A 74 0.71 -7.33 -9.58
N LEU A 75 1.44 -7.50 -8.48
CA LEU A 75 0.95 -8.19 -7.28
C LEU A 75 0.17 -7.21 -6.39
N CYS A 76 -1.15 -7.30 -6.40
CA CYS A 76 -2.08 -6.51 -5.59
C CYS A 76 -2.75 -7.37 -4.49
N VAL A 77 -2.07 -8.42 -4.05
CA VAL A 77 -2.50 -9.30 -2.96
C VAL A 77 -1.97 -8.80 -1.60
N PRO A 78 -2.56 -9.22 -0.46
CA PRO A 78 -1.99 -8.98 0.85
C PRO A 78 -0.52 -9.42 0.94
N VAL A 79 0.30 -8.67 1.68
CA VAL A 79 1.76 -8.89 1.72
C VAL A 79 2.14 -10.29 2.18
N ALA A 80 1.38 -10.90 3.10
CA ALA A 80 1.58 -12.28 3.52
C ALA A 80 1.36 -13.33 2.41
N GLN A 81 0.68 -12.98 1.32
CA GLN A 81 0.43 -13.88 0.18
C GLN A 81 1.47 -13.73 -0.94
N MET A 82 2.36 -12.74 -0.85
CA MET A 82 3.32 -12.43 -1.92
C MET A 82 4.32 -13.57 -2.13
N ARG A 83 4.82 -14.20 -1.06
CA ARG A 83 5.73 -15.35 -1.16
C ARG A 83 5.10 -16.47 -1.98
N ALA A 84 3.87 -16.88 -1.66
CA ALA A 84 3.19 -17.94 -2.39
C ALA A 84 2.91 -17.57 -3.87
N ALA A 85 2.68 -16.29 -4.14
CA ALA A 85 2.57 -15.81 -5.51
C ALA A 85 3.90 -15.94 -6.25
N PHE A 86 5.02 -15.53 -5.66
CA PHE A 86 6.35 -15.71 -6.25
C PHE A 86 6.68 -17.19 -6.49
N GLU A 87 6.39 -18.08 -5.52
CA GLU A 87 6.62 -19.53 -5.65
C GLU A 87 5.84 -20.13 -6.84
N THR A 88 4.63 -19.64 -7.11
CA THR A 88 3.82 -20.08 -8.25
C THR A 88 4.33 -19.51 -9.57
N ILE A 89 4.78 -18.25 -9.58
CA ILE A 89 5.25 -17.55 -10.78
C ILE A 89 6.63 -18.04 -11.23
N GLU A 90 7.53 -18.26 -10.28
CA GLU A 90 8.97 -18.46 -10.56
C GLU A 90 9.27 -19.51 -11.62
N PRO A 91 8.69 -20.74 -11.60
CA PRO A 91 9.00 -21.77 -12.60
C PRO A 91 8.62 -21.39 -14.04
N TYR A 92 7.67 -20.47 -14.20
CA TYR A 92 7.07 -20.11 -15.49
C TYR A 92 7.38 -18.68 -15.93
N LEU A 93 8.11 -17.92 -15.09
CA LEU A 93 8.42 -16.51 -15.37
C LEU A 93 9.36 -16.40 -16.58
N GLU A 94 8.86 -15.75 -17.62
CA GLU A 94 9.61 -15.49 -18.84
C GLU A 94 10.69 -14.41 -18.63
N PRO A 95 11.83 -14.48 -19.32
CA PRO A 95 12.95 -13.54 -19.11
C PRO A 95 12.62 -12.07 -19.35
N LYS A 96 11.60 -11.77 -20.17
CA LYS A 96 11.17 -10.41 -20.51
C LYS A 96 10.09 -9.84 -19.58
N THR A 97 9.46 -10.69 -18.78
CA THR A 97 8.34 -10.30 -17.93
C THR A 97 8.84 -9.52 -16.71
N MET A 98 8.28 -8.33 -16.52
CA MET A 98 8.56 -7.53 -15.33
C MET A 98 7.53 -7.77 -14.23
N LEU A 99 7.99 -7.79 -13.00
CA LEU A 99 7.16 -7.89 -11.81
C LEU A 99 7.19 -6.58 -11.03
N THR A 100 6.05 -6.15 -10.53
CA THR A 100 5.92 -5.07 -9.55
C THR A 100 4.81 -5.42 -8.55
N ASP A 101 4.66 -4.65 -7.49
CA ASP A 101 3.63 -4.89 -6.49
C ASP A 101 2.98 -3.59 -6.01
N ALA A 102 1.93 -3.75 -5.20
CA ALA A 102 1.23 -2.66 -4.52
C ALA A 102 1.21 -2.85 -3.00
N GLY A 103 2.13 -3.64 -2.46
CA GLY A 103 2.18 -3.99 -1.04
C GLY A 103 2.54 -2.82 -0.14
N SER A 104 1.99 -2.82 1.08
CA SER A 104 2.20 -1.75 2.06
C SER A 104 3.52 -1.87 2.83
N THR A 105 4.21 -3.00 2.76
CA THR A 105 5.55 -3.25 3.32
C THR A 105 6.52 -3.63 2.22
N LYS A 106 7.80 -3.32 2.36
CA LYS A 106 8.79 -3.60 1.31
C LYS A 106 9.88 -4.57 1.75
N GLY A 107 10.34 -4.49 3.00
CA GLY A 107 11.45 -5.33 3.45
C GLY A 107 11.14 -6.82 3.40
N ASP A 108 10.00 -7.24 3.91
CA ASP A 108 9.52 -8.62 3.91
C ASP A 108 9.21 -9.14 2.50
N VAL A 109 8.56 -8.31 1.67
CA VAL A 109 8.23 -8.64 0.28
C VAL A 109 9.50 -8.83 -0.56
N ILE A 110 10.49 -7.93 -0.41
CA ILE A 110 11.79 -8.04 -1.10
C ILE A 110 12.56 -9.27 -0.65
N LEU A 111 12.55 -9.57 0.65
CA LEU A 111 13.18 -10.78 1.16
C LEU A 111 12.57 -12.03 0.54
N ALA A 112 11.23 -12.12 0.53
CA ALA A 112 10.52 -13.22 -0.10
C ALA A 112 10.82 -13.34 -1.61
N ALA A 113 10.84 -12.21 -2.33
CA ALA A 113 11.19 -12.19 -3.76
C ALA A 113 12.62 -12.71 -4.01
N LYS A 114 13.61 -12.26 -3.24
CA LYS A 114 15.00 -12.69 -3.38
C LYS A 114 15.19 -14.18 -3.08
N GLU A 115 14.56 -14.67 -2.03
CA GLU A 115 14.63 -16.08 -1.65
C GLU A 115 13.97 -17.02 -2.67
N VAL A 116 12.82 -16.61 -3.23
CA VAL A 116 12.05 -17.46 -4.15
C VAL A 116 12.51 -17.30 -5.59
N LEU A 117 12.63 -16.07 -6.08
CA LEU A 117 12.96 -15.80 -7.49
C LEU A 117 14.46 -15.98 -7.78
N GLY A 118 15.34 -15.94 -6.75
CA GLY A 118 16.77 -16.08 -6.94
C GLY A 118 17.32 -15.09 -7.96
N LYS A 119 17.92 -15.58 -9.05
CA LYS A 119 18.46 -14.72 -10.11
C LYS A 119 17.39 -13.93 -10.86
N LYS A 120 16.15 -14.41 -10.91
CA LYS A 120 15.01 -13.71 -11.54
C LYS A 120 14.50 -12.53 -10.69
N ALA A 121 15.02 -12.33 -9.47
CA ALA A 121 14.69 -11.16 -8.65
C ALA A 121 15.03 -9.82 -9.34
N CYS A 122 15.98 -9.82 -10.30
CA CYS A 122 16.25 -8.65 -11.14
C CYS A 122 15.04 -8.17 -11.95
N GLN A 123 14.05 -9.03 -12.20
CA GLN A 123 12.80 -8.69 -12.89
C GLN A 123 11.74 -8.06 -11.97
N PHE A 124 11.97 -8.03 -10.65
CA PHE A 124 11.03 -7.47 -9.69
C PHE A 124 11.47 -6.07 -9.24
N VAL A 125 10.67 -5.06 -9.57
CA VAL A 125 10.82 -3.69 -9.08
C VAL A 125 9.70 -3.40 -8.09
N PRO A 126 9.99 -3.43 -6.77
CA PRO A 126 8.98 -3.25 -5.73
C PRO A 126 8.34 -1.86 -5.76
N ALA A 127 7.03 -1.81 -5.56
CA ALA A 127 6.28 -0.56 -5.52
C ALA A 127 5.23 -0.55 -4.38
N HIS A 128 4.83 0.66 -3.98
CA HIS A 128 3.73 0.90 -3.05
C HIS A 128 2.98 2.16 -3.44
N PRO A 129 1.84 2.07 -4.12
CA PRO A 129 0.97 3.21 -4.35
C PRO A 129 0.34 3.68 -3.05
N ILE A 130 0.55 4.96 -2.71
CA ILE A 130 -0.03 5.58 -1.51
C ILE A 130 -1.44 6.06 -1.86
N ALA A 131 -2.26 5.08 -2.18
CA ALA A 131 -3.64 5.26 -2.61
C ALA A 131 -4.49 4.15 -2.01
N GLY A 132 -5.74 4.44 -1.69
CA GLY A 132 -6.65 3.48 -1.11
C GLY A 132 -7.98 4.10 -0.74
N GLY A 133 -8.84 3.32 -0.08
CA GLY A 133 -10.16 3.75 0.38
C GLY A 133 -10.69 2.86 1.48
N ALA A 134 -11.77 3.30 2.13
CA ALA A 134 -12.44 2.53 3.17
C ALA A 134 -13.25 1.36 2.61
N GLN A 135 -13.62 1.40 1.33
CA GLN A 135 -14.39 0.35 0.65
C GLN A 135 -13.45 -0.70 0.06
N HIS A 136 -13.94 -1.92 -0.07
CA HIS A 136 -13.19 -3.09 -0.54
C HIS A 136 -13.80 -3.68 -1.81
N GLY A 137 -13.02 -4.53 -2.50
CA GLY A 137 -13.45 -5.23 -3.71
C GLY A 137 -13.35 -4.40 -4.98
N ALA A 138 -13.59 -5.05 -6.12
CA ALA A 138 -13.52 -4.41 -7.44
C ALA A 138 -14.59 -3.34 -7.62
N ILE A 139 -15.76 -3.49 -6.99
CA ILE A 139 -16.86 -2.54 -7.08
C ILE A 139 -16.50 -1.12 -6.60
N ALA A 140 -15.50 -1.01 -5.71
CA ALA A 140 -15.03 0.27 -5.21
C ALA A 140 -13.96 0.94 -6.09
N ALA A 141 -13.58 0.29 -7.21
CA ALA A 141 -12.49 0.75 -8.07
C ALA A 141 -12.80 2.08 -8.77
N LYS A 142 -11.76 2.87 -8.97
CA LYS A 142 -11.80 4.18 -9.63
C LYS A 142 -10.61 4.33 -10.56
N ALA A 143 -10.83 4.71 -11.82
CA ALA A 143 -9.76 4.90 -12.78
C ALA A 143 -8.76 6.01 -12.38
N ASN A 144 -9.23 7.01 -11.65
CA ASN A 144 -8.40 8.14 -11.17
C ASN A 144 -7.83 7.93 -9.75
N LEU A 145 -7.81 6.70 -9.23
CA LEU A 145 -7.35 6.43 -7.85
C LEU A 145 -5.91 6.89 -7.61
N PHE A 146 -5.06 6.80 -8.62
CA PHE A 146 -3.62 7.08 -8.54
C PHE A 146 -3.26 8.51 -8.95
N GLU A 147 -4.17 9.27 -9.57
CA GLU A 147 -3.91 10.61 -10.07
C GLU A 147 -3.42 11.56 -8.95
N GLY A 148 -2.23 12.12 -9.15
CA GLY A 148 -1.57 13.00 -8.18
C GLY A 148 -1.15 12.32 -6.87
N LYS A 149 -1.35 11.00 -6.72
CA LYS A 149 -0.93 10.24 -5.54
C LYS A 149 0.50 9.76 -5.70
N GLN A 150 1.21 9.68 -4.57
CA GLN A 150 2.55 9.12 -4.59
C GLN A 150 2.50 7.61 -4.81
N THR A 151 3.42 7.12 -5.64
CA THR A 151 3.81 5.72 -5.69
C THR A 151 5.29 5.62 -5.35
N ILE A 152 5.60 4.89 -4.31
CA ILE A 152 6.98 4.67 -3.89
C ILE A 152 7.52 3.44 -4.59
N ILE A 153 8.62 3.55 -5.31
CA ILE A 153 9.36 2.40 -5.81
C ILE A 153 10.66 2.23 -5.03
N CYS A 154 10.99 0.97 -4.77
CA CYS A 154 12.17 0.59 -3.98
C CYS A 154 13.09 -0.31 -4.82
N PRO A 155 13.82 0.23 -5.81
CA PRO A 155 14.63 -0.57 -6.71
C PRO A 155 15.64 -1.42 -5.95
N LEU A 156 15.82 -2.68 -6.40
CA LEU A 156 16.83 -3.58 -5.91
C LEU A 156 18.18 -3.26 -6.57
N GLN A 157 19.27 -3.68 -5.94
CA GLN A 157 20.61 -3.58 -6.55
C GLN A 157 20.71 -4.41 -7.85
N GLU A 158 19.92 -5.46 -7.94
CA GLU A 158 19.83 -6.38 -9.08
C GLU A 158 19.06 -5.82 -10.27
N ASN A 159 18.21 -4.78 -10.05
CA ASN A 159 17.46 -4.18 -11.15
C ASN A 159 18.35 -3.36 -12.08
N SER A 160 18.18 -3.49 -13.38
CA SER A 160 18.81 -2.59 -14.32
C SER A 160 18.18 -1.18 -14.26
N PRO A 161 18.92 -0.13 -14.66
CA PRO A 161 18.34 1.21 -14.79
C PRO A 161 17.13 1.25 -15.76
N ALA A 162 17.14 0.42 -16.81
CA ALA A 162 16.06 0.33 -17.79
C ALA A 162 14.80 -0.30 -17.17
N ASP A 163 14.94 -1.37 -16.40
CA ASP A 163 13.81 -2.04 -15.73
C ASP A 163 13.16 -1.12 -14.69
N THR A 164 14.01 -0.41 -13.93
CA THR A 164 13.54 0.59 -12.97
C THR A 164 12.77 1.72 -13.67
N ALA A 165 13.29 2.23 -14.79
CA ALA A 165 12.64 3.27 -15.58
C ALA A 165 11.31 2.78 -16.19
N LEU A 166 11.25 1.53 -16.67
CA LEU A 166 10.02 0.94 -17.19
C LEU A 166 8.91 0.91 -16.15
N ILE A 167 9.21 0.48 -14.92
CA ILE A 167 8.22 0.44 -13.83
C ILE A 167 7.90 1.86 -13.31
N GLU A 168 8.84 2.79 -13.34
CA GLU A 168 8.57 4.21 -13.09
C GLU A 168 7.56 4.78 -14.11
N ASP A 169 7.80 4.57 -15.40
CA ASP A 169 6.89 4.99 -16.49
C ASP A 169 5.53 4.31 -16.37
N PHE A 170 5.49 3.03 -15.96
CA PHE A 170 4.25 2.27 -15.72
C PHE A 170 3.37 2.97 -14.68
N TRP A 171 3.90 3.31 -13.51
CA TRP A 171 3.12 3.99 -12.48
C TRP A 171 2.80 5.44 -12.84
N GLN A 172 3.70 6.13 -13.55
CA GLN A 172 3.43 7.49 -14.05
C GLN A 172 2.31 7.51 -15.10
N SER A 173 2.18 6.46 -15.92
CA SER A 173 1.15 6.39 -16.96
C SER A 173 -0.28 6.40 -16.40
N VAL A 174 -0.46 5.97 -15.15
CA VAL A 174 -1.75 6.03 -14.43
C VAL A 174 -1.91 7.30 -13.56
N GLY A 175 -1.07 8.30 -13.80
CA GLY A 175 -1.14 9.61 -13.11
C GLY A 175 -0.45 9.67 -11.76
N ALA A 176 0.30 8.63 -11.35
CA ALA A 176 1.00 8.62 -10.09
C ALA A 176 2.26 9.51 -10.10
N VAL A 177 2.57 10.11 -8.95
CA VAL A 177 3.82 10.82 -8.70
C VAL A 177 4.83 9.83 -8.10
N VAL A 178 5.75 9.35 -8.91
CA VAL A 178 6.71 8.31 -8.48
C VAL A 178 7.85 8.91 -7.67
N LYS A 179 8.17 8.28 -6.55
CA LYS A 179 9.32 8.57 -5.69
C LYS A 179 10.19 7.31 -5.53
N LYS A 180 11.51 7.48 -5.55
CA LYS A 180 12.49 6.39 -5.36
C LYS A 180 13.15 6.52 -3.99
N ILE A 181 13.02 5.50 -3.15
CA ILE A 181 13.71 5.39 -1.86
C ILE A 181 14.12 3.93 -1.62
N SER A 182 15.02 3.68 -0.68
CA SER A 182 15.32 2.31 -0.26
C SER A 182 14.16 1.68 0.51
N SER A 183 14.06 0.34 0.50
CA SER A 183 13.06 -0.38 1.29
C SER A 183 13.17 -0.09 2.78
N VAL A 184 14.38 0.09 3.30
CA VAL A 184 14.62 0.45 4.71
C VAL A 184 14.04 1.83 5.03
N GLN A 185 14.25 2.82 4.14
CA GLN A 185 13.65 4.14 4.30
C GLN A 185 12.12 4.09 4.17
N HIS A 186 11.62 3.31 3.20
CA HIS A 186 10.17 3.11 3.02
C HIS A 186 9.53 2.59 4.30
N ASP A 187 10.03 1.48 4.82
CA ASP A 187 9.43 0.81 5.98
C ASP A 187 9.54 1.67 7.25
N ALA A 188 10.63 2.44 7.41
CA ALA A 188 10.76 3.39 8.52
C ALA A 188 9.77 4.55 8.40
N ILE A 189 9.63 5.15 7.23
CA ILE A 189 8.69 6.27 6.99
C ILE A 189 7.26 5.81 7.23
N TYR A 190 6.84 4.70 6.59
CA TYR A 190 5.45 4.25 6.68
C TYR A 190 5.11 3.62 8.02
N ALA A 191 6.10 3.14 8.79
CA ALA A 191 5.89 2.79 10.19
C ALA A 191 5.39 4.00 11.00
N ALA A 192 6.02 5.18 10.82
CA ALA A 192 5.69 6.38 11.56
C ALA A 192 4.37 7.04 11.08
N VAL A 193 4.18 7.20 9.75
CA VAL A 193 3.12 8.06 9.20
C VAL A 193 1.87 7.31 8.75
N SER A 194 1.90 5.96 8.74
CA SER A 194 0.79 5.11 8.33
C SER A 194 0.51 4.00 9.34
N HIS A 195 1.48 3.14 9.63
CA HIS A 195 1.24 1.93 10.42
C HIS A 195 0.95 2.26 11.88
N LEU A 196 1.75 3.12 12.51
CA LEU A 196 1.52 3.57 13.89
C LEU A 196 0.15 4.25 14.06
N PRO A 197 -0.28 5.20 13.21
CA PRO A 197 -1.63 5.78 13.31
C PRO A 197 -2.75 4.74 13.30
N HIS A 198 -2.68 3.71 12.46
CA HIS A 198 -3.68 2.64 12.45
C HIS A 198 -3.65 1.80 13.73
N ILE A 199 -2.46 1.42 14.22
CA ILE A 199 -2.31 0.69 15.48
C ILE A 199 -2.92 1.48 16.63
N LEU A 200 -2.67 2.78 16.69
CA LEU A 200 -3.22 3.65 17.75
C LEU A 200 -4.73 3.80 17.65
N SER A 201 -5.26 3.85 16.43
CA SER A 201 -6.71 3.87 16.19
C SER A 201 -7.38 2.58 16.67
N TYR A 202 -6.80 1.41 16.35
CA TYR A 202 -7.28 0.13 16.89
C TYR A 202 -7.13 0.06 18.42
N ALA A 203 -6.01 0.54 18.97
CA ALA A 203 -5.77 0.53 20.40
C ALA A 203 -6.78 1.42 21.17
N LEU A 204 -7.11 2.60 20.63
CA LEU A 204 -8.12 3.47 21.20
C LEU A 204 -9.51 2.80 21.20
N MET A 205 -9.92 2.21 20.06
CA MET A 205 -11.18 1.45 20.03
C MET A 205 -11.18 0.30 21.01
N ALA A 206 -10.09 -0.49 21.06
CA ALA A 206 -9.95 -1.61 21.99
C ALA A 206 -10.02 -1.16 23.45
N SER A 207 -9.44 -0.02 23.80
CA SER A 207 -9.49 0.51 25.17
C SER A 207 -10.92 0.88 25.60
N VAL A 208 -11.72 1.40 24.67
CA VAL A 208 -13.11 1.76 24.96
C VAL A 208 -14.00 0.53 25.08
N ILE A 209 -13.96 -0.39 24.10
CA ILE A 209 -14.85 -1.56 24.09
C ILE A 209 -14.54 -2.59 25.18
N ASN A 210 -13.33 -2.56 25.75
CA ASN A 210 -12.94 -3.44 26.86
C ASN A 210 -13.17 -2.82 28.24
N SER A 211 -13.73 -1.59 28.33
CA SER A 211 -14.07 -0.97 29.61
C SER A 211 -15.43 -1.42 30.11
N GLU A 212 -15.63 -1.40 31.45
CA GLU A 212 -16.90 -1.79 32.08
C GLU A 212 -18.08 -0.91 31.64
N ASP A 213 -17.82 0.33 31.27
CA ASP A 213 -18.79 1.35 30.83
C ASP A 213 -18.74 1.60 29.31
N ALA A 214 -18.38 0.56 28.52
CA ALA A 214 -18.19 0.67 27.06
C ALA A 214 -19.42 1.22 26.32
N GLU A 215 -20.62 0.71 26.62
CA GLU A 215 -21.87 1.14 25.99
C GLU A 215 -22.13 2.64 26.23
N GLN A 216 -22.01 3.09 27.48
CA GLN A 216 -22.19 4.50 27.83
C GLN A 216 -21.16 5.40 27.12
N LYS A 217 -19.90 4.97 27.02
CA LYS A 217 -18.87 5.73 26.31
C LYS A 217 -19.17 5.83 24.81
N LEU A 218 -19.62 4.74 24.19
CA LEU A 218 -19.96 4.72 22.76
C LEU A 218 -21.17 5.57 22.43
N ASP A 219 -22.15 5.68 23.31
CA ASP A 219 -23.30 6.56 23.14
C ASP A 219 -22.96 8.06 23.15
N HIS A 220 -21.80 8.42 23.72
CA HIS A 220 -21.36 9.81 23.88
C HIS A 220 -20.20 10.21 22.95
N VAL A 221 -19.90 9.42 21.89
CA VAL A 221 -18.78 9.71 20.99
C VAL A 221 -19.02 10.94 20.12
N GLY A 222 -18.09 11.90 20.20
CA GLY A 222 -18.05 13.09 19.34
C GLY A 222 -17.31 12.88 18.02
N ALA A 223 -17.26 13.95 17.21
CA ALA A 223 -16.60 13.94 15.89
C ALA A 223 -15.11 13.55 15.98
N GLY A 224 -14.37 14.12 16.93
CA GLY A 224 -12.94 13.83 17.09
C GLY A 224 -12.64 12.35 17.33
N PHE A 225 -13.48 11.66 18.14
CA PHE A 225 -13.34 10.21 18.34
C PHE A 225 -13.61 9.45 17.03
N LYS A 226 -14.71 9.79 16.33
CA LYS A 226 -15.08 9.15 15.06
C LYS A 226 -14.02 9.35 13.98
N ASP A 227 -13.47 10.55 13.87
CA ASP A 227 -12.42 10.87 12.89
C ASP A 227 -11.14 10.09 13.18
N PHE A 228 -10.69 10.07 14.43
CA PHE A 228 -9.47 9.35 14.82
C PHE A 228 -9.63 7.83 14.68
N THR A 229 -10.80 7.27 15.04
CA THR A 229 -11.05 5.83 14.98
C THR A 229 -11.57 5.34 13.65
N ARG A 230 -11.83 6.22 12.68
CA ARG A 230 -12.32 5.85 11.34
C ARG A 230 -11.47 4.79 10.66
N ILE A 231 -10.15 4.89 10.79
CA ILE A 231 -9.20 3.95 10.17
C ILE A 231 -9.13 2.59 10.87
N ALA A 232 -9.65 2.45 12.09
CA ALA A 232 -9.81 1.15 12.76
C ALA A 232 -10.90 0.26 12.12
N ALA A 233 -11.71 0.80 11.21
CA ALA A 233 -12.67 0.02 10.41
C ALA A 233 -12.02 -0.69 9.21
N SER A 234 -10.71 -0.59 9.03
CA SER A 234 -9.95 -1.29 7.98
C SER A 234 -9.88 -2.80 8.24
N SER A 235 -9.49 -3.59 7.20
CA SER A 235 -9.38 -5.05 7.31
C SER A 235 -8.40 -5.49 8.41
N PRO A 236 -8.85 -6.22 9.44
CA PRO A 236 -7.96 -6.71 10.51
C PRO A 236 -6.89 -7.67 9.98
N GLU A 237 -7.21 -8.50 8.98
CA GLU A 237 -6.26 -9.42 8.37
C GLU A 237 -5.12 -8.67 7.68
N MET A 238 -5.45 -7.68 6.86
CA MET A 238 -4.45 -6.84 6.18
C MET A 238 -3.54 -6.13 7.20
N TRP A 239 -4.10 -5.55 8.25
CA TRP A 239 -3.31 -4.83 9.26
C TRP A 239 -2.47 -5.74 10.13
N ARG A 240 -2.95 -6.95 10.45
CA ARG A 240 -2.12 -7.99 11.07
C ARG A 240 -0.88 -8.26 10.22
N ASP A 241 -1.06 -8.47 8.92
CA ASP A 241 0.02 -8.81 8.01
C ASP A 241 1.02 -7.66 7.85
N ILE A 242 0.54 -6.42 7.76
CA ILE A 242 1.39 -5.21 7.75
C ILE A 242 2.20 -5.10 9.04
N CYS A 243 1.56 -5.29 10.21
CA CYS A 243 2.25 -5.22 11.50
C CYS A 243 3.36 -6.26 11.63
N LEU A 244 3.15 -7.46 11.12
CA LEU A 244 4.14 -8.53 11.15
C LEU A 244 5.24 -8.31 10.11
N GLY A 245 4.90 -7.85 8.90
CA GLY A 245 5.84 -7.60 7.81
C GLY A 245 6.80 -6.44 8.10
N ASN A 246 6.33 -5.36 8.73
CA ASN A 246 7.18 -4.22 9.13
C ASN A 246 7.43 -4.15 10.64
N ARG A 247 7.52 -5.30 11.30
CA ARG A 247 7.59 -5.43 12.76
C ARG A 247 8.68 -4.56 13.39
N THR A 248 9.90 -4.59 12.86
CA THR A 248 11.06 -3.92 13.45
C THR A 248 10.88 -2.40 13.48
N SER A 249 10.47 -1.79 12.36
CA SER A 249 10.25 -0.35 12.28
C SER A 249 9.06 0.08 13.13
N ILE A 250 7.98 -0.70 13.11
CA ILE A 250 6.77 -0.42 13.90
C ILE A 250 7.06 -0.43 15.40
N LEU A 251 7.79 -1.43 15.91
CA LEU A 251 8.14 -1.49 17.32
C LEU A 251 8.98 -0.28 17.75
N LYS A 252 9.94 0.14 16.92
CA LYS A 252 10.73 1.35 17.18
C LYS A 252 9.87 2.60 17.30
N GLU A 253 8.93 2.81 16.36
CA GLU A 253 8.03 3.96 16.38
C GLU A 253 7.04 3.89 17.56
N LEU A 254 6.56 2.69 17.87
CA LEU A 254 5.65 2.48 19.01
C LEU A 254 6.35 2.79 20.36
N ASP A 255 7.61 2.36 20.52
CA ASP A 255 8.39 2.66 21.73
C ASP A 255 8.61 4.17 21.92
N GLN A 256 8.91 4.89 20.85
CA GLN A 256 9.03 6.36 20.87
C GLN A 256 7.70 7.03 21.24
N TYR A 257 6.61 6.56 20.63
CA TYR A 257 5.27 7.07 20.93
C TYR A 257 4.89 6.82 22.40
N LEU A 258 5.13 5.63 22.93
CA LEU A 258 4.85 5.29 24.34
C LEU A 258 5.64 6.20 25.30
N ALA A 259 6.89 6.53 24.98
CA ALA A 259 7.69 7.46 25.78
C ALA A 259 7.05 8.86 25.84
N ILE A 260 6.52 9.36 24.71
CA ILE A 260 5.79 10.64 24.67
C ILE A 260 4.50 10.57 25.49
N VAL A 261 3.73 9.50 25.35
CA VAL A 261 2.48 9.31 26.14
C VAL A 261 2.77 9.23 27.64
N GLN A 262 3.83 8.54 28.04
CA GLN A 262 4.26 8.48 29.43
C GLN A 262 4.69 9.85 29.97
N HIS A 263 5.39 10.64 29.16
CA HIS A 263 5.74 12.02 29.52
C HIS A 263 4.49 12.90 29.69
N MET A 264 3.54 12.83 28.75
CA MET A 264 2.26 13.54 28.88
C MET A 264 1.50 13.13 30.14
N ARG A 265 1.42 11.81 30.41
CA ARG A 265 0.81 11.28 31.64
C ARG A 265 1.45 11.88 32.91
N LYS A 266 2.80 12.00 32.92
CA LYS A 266 3.52 12.60 34.05
C LYS A 266 3.15 14.08 34.21
N LEU A 267 3.17 14.88 33.14
CA LEU A 267 2.79 16.30 33.15
C LEU A 267 1.36 16.50 33.73
N ILE A 268 0.42 15.62 33.32
CA ILE A 268 -0.96 15.65 33.85
C ILE A 268 -0.99 15.30 35.32
N ALA A 269 -0.27 14.27 35.73
CA ALA A 269 -0.24 13.86 37.16
C ALA A 269 0.38 14.93 38.08
N ASP A 270 1.39 15.64 37.59
CA ASP A 270 2.08 16.72 38.30
C ASP A 270 1.33 18.08 38.21
N ASN A 271 0.18 18.14 37.51
CA ASN A 271 -0.58 19.36 37.19
C ASN A 271 0.27 20.46 36.54
N ASP A 272 1.25 20.04 35.69
CA ASP A 272 2.14 20.94 34.94
C ASP A 272 1.47 21.42 33.63
N GLY A 273 0.60 22.42 33.75
CA GLY A 273 -0.08 23.03 32.63
C GLY A 273 0.88 23.71 31.62
N THR A 274 1.97 24.29 32.11
CA THR A 274 2.97 24.97 31.27
C THR A 274 3.71 23.97 30.38
N GLY A 275 4.12 22.84 30.96
CA GLY A 275 4.77 21.75 30.21
C GLY A 275 3.86 21.17 29.16
N LEU A 276 2.59 20.91 29.46
CA LEU A 276 1.57 20.45 28.51
C LEU A 276 1.36 21.45 27.37
N GLU A 277 1.16 22.72 27.70
CA GLU A 277 0.95 23.78 26.70
C GLU A 277 2.13 23.87 25.72
N LYS A 278 3.36 23.83 26.24
CA LYS A 278 4.57 23.85 25.41
C LYS A 278 4.62 22.67 24.42
N LEU A 279 4.30 21.47 24.90
CA LEU A 279 4.27 20.27 24.07
C LEU A 279 3.19 20.38 22.98
N PHE A 280 1.97 20.77 23.35
CA PHE A 280 0.85 20.92 22.44
C PHE A 280 1.07 22.02 21.40
N LYS A 281 1.65 23.17 21.78
CA LYS A 281 1.99 24.25 20.82
C LYS A 281 2.94 23.75 19.73
N LYS A 282 3.97 22.98 20.12
CA LYS A 282 4.91 22.42 19.14
C LYS A 282 4.23 21.47 18.17
N ALA A 283 3.36 20.58 18.66
CA ALA A 283 2.64 19.63 17.82
C ALA A 283 1.60 20.31 16.92
N SER A 284 0.87 21.30 17.47
CA SER A 284 -0.11 22.09 16.73
C SER A 284 0.53 22.87 15.58
N GLN A 285 1.67 23.53 15.84
CA GLN A 285 2.39 24.26 14.77
C GLN A 285 2.81 23.31 13.65
N ALA A 286 3.45 22.19 14.00
CA ALA A 286 3.87 21.21 12.99
C ALA A 286 2.68 20.66 12.16
N ARG A 287 1.50 20.49 12.78
CA ARG A 287 0.29 20.06 12.05
C ARG A 287 -0.22 21.13 11.09
N GLN A 288 -0.20 22.41 11.50
CA GLN A 288 -0.61 23.52 10.64
C GLN A 288 0.32 23.66 9.43
N ASP A 289 1.62 23.47 9.62
CA ASP A 289 2.60 23.54 8.55
C ASP A 289 2.40 22.47 7.46
N LEU A 290 1.81 21.30 7.81
CA LEU A 290 1.47 20.25 6.83
C LEU A 290 0.37 20.65 5.83
N ASP A 291 -0.53 21.56 6.20
CA ASP A 291 -1.62 22.00 5.33
C ASP A 291 -1.18 23.09 4.33
N VAL A 292 0.07 23.58 4.44
CA VAL A 292 0.67 24.61 3.59
C VAL A 292 1.53 24.00 2.46
N ILE A 293 1.89 22.72 2.57
CA ILE A 293 2.71 21.96 1.62
C ILE A 293 1.79 21.25 0.62
#